data_cda08c2b4522a70f78568df36a5b713f
#
_entry.id   cda08c2b4522a70f78568df36a5b713f
#
_cell.length_a   1.000
_cell.length_b   1.000
_cell.length_c   1.000
_cell.angle_alpha   90.00
_cell.angle_beta   90.00
_cell.angle_gamma   90.00
#
_symmetry.space_group_name_H-M   'P 1'
#
loop_
_entity.id
_entity.type
_entity.pdbx_description
1 polymer ?
#
loop_
_entity_poly.entity_id
_entity_poly.type
_entity_poly.pdbx_seq_one_letter_code
_entity_poly.pdbx_strand_id
1 'polypeptide(L)'
;MKNIFAQLAFAAFVCILPHQKMTAQNRFVVMELNCENLFDTKHDSLKNDNEFLPGAIRGWSPRRYWKKLAHTAQTIVAVGEGQTPPDIVALCEVENDSVLYDLTRRSPLRNLGYKYCVTESPDARGIDVALLYQPETFKLIQSEFFRIEQKAGQRPTRDILHVSGCVMSGDTLDVMVAHLPSMLGGRLKSEPFRVHVAEKIRQTADSIQSVRHKPKIIIIGDFNDYPDSKPVAEVVGAVRPPAQNDSIKANSYYNLMNGKQKKNGNTIGTYRYKGYWNIIDQCIVNGLLLTDTENLCTTYEDAQICDFEFLLEPDLKFGGTKPFRTYNGMKYREGYSDHLPIRIVFRDSFSR
;
A
#
# COMPACT_ATOMS: atom_id res chain seq x y z
N MET A 1 -26.83 25.28 82.17
CA MET A 1 -25.71 24.81 81.28
C MET A 1 -26.15 23.49 80.66
N LYS A 2 -26.64 23.52 79.45
CA LYS A 2 -27.08 22.33 78.71
C LYS A 2 -26.30 22.32 77.37
N ASN A 3 -25.37 21.37 77.18
CA ASN A 3 -24.66 21.15 75.97
C ASN A 3 -25.53 20.39 74.98
N ILE A 4 -25.76 20.97 73.80
CA ILE A 4 -26.39 20.31 72.68
C ILE A 4 -25.32 19.87 71.71
N PHE A 5 -25.13 18.57 71.64
CA PHE A 5 -24.27 17.95 70.56
C PHE A 5 -25.13 17.84 69.29
N ALA A 6 -24.75 18.57 68.26
CA ALA A 6 -25.31 18.38 66.93
C ALA A 6 -24.46 17.31 66.19
N GLN A 7 -25.05 16.17 65.91
CA GLN A 7 -24.47 15.13 65.01
C GLN A 7 -24.76 15.52 63.54
N LEU A 8 -23.69 15.83 62.80
CA LEU A 8 -23.75 15.97 61.37
C LEU A 8 -23.61 14.57 60.73
N ALA A 9 -24.71 14.07 60.15
CA ALA A 9 -24.68 12.86 59.33
C ALA A 9 -24.18 13.23 57.92
N PHE A 10 -22.98 12.75 57.57
CA PHE A 10 -22.40 12.87 56.24
C PHE A 10 -22.96 11.72 55.37
N ALA A 11 -23.92 12.00 54.50
CA ALA A 11 -24.41 11.04 53.52
C ALA A 11 -23.42 11.01 52.34
N ALA A 12 -22.63 9.97 52.26
CA ALA A 12 -21.77 9.71 51.09
C ALA A 12 -22.64 9.27 49.89
N PHE A 13 -22.85 10.18 48.96
CA PHE A 13 -23.49 9.88 47.68
C PHE A 13 -22.46 9.20 46.75
N VAL A 14 -22.46 7.86 46.70
CA VAL A 14 -21.67 7.10 45.75
C VAL A 14 -22.32 7.25 44.38
N CYS A 15 -21.82 8.17 43.55
CA CYS A 15 -22.16 8.24 42.14
C CYS A 15 -21.62 7.00 41.43
N ILE A 16 -22.46 6.02 41.18
CA ILE A 16 -22.17 4.93 40.25
C ILE A 16 -22.26 5.53 38.86
N LEU A 17 -21.11 6.04 38.35
CA LEU A 17 -20.98 6.38 36.93
C LEU A 17 -21.01 5.06 36.13
N PRO A 18 -21.88 4.98 35.10
CA PRO A 18 -21.84 3.83 34.22
C PRO A 18 -20.44 3.73 33.61
N HIS A 19 -19.78 2.58 33.78
CA HIS A 19 -18.56 2.27 33.08
C HIS A 19 -18.91 2.23 31.58
N GLN A 20 -18.76 3.35 30.90
CA GLN A 20 -18.65 3.33 29.45
C GLN A 20 -17.40 2.53 29.11
N LYS A 21 -17.58 1.38 28.47
CA LYS A 21 -16.47 0.64 27.85
C LYS A 21 -15.80 1.63 26.90
N MET A 22 -14.67 2.19 27.29
CA MET A 22 -13.79 2.90 26.36
C MET A 22 -13.21 1.85 25.41
N THR A 23 -13.83 1.67 24.26
CA THR A 23 -13.22 0.99 23.15
C THR A 23 -12.10 1.90 22.66
N ALA A 24 -10.86 1.54 22.94
CA ALA A 24 -9.71 2.19 22.31
C ALA A 24 -9.75 1.82 20.83
N GLN A 25 -10.18 2.76 20.01
CA GLN A 25 -10.18 2.61 18.56
C GLN A 25 -8.74 2.86 18.10
N ASN A 26 -8.03 1.80 17.77
CA ASN A 26 -6.68 1.88 17.22
C ASN A 26 -6.77 2.16 15.72
N ARG A 27 -5.94 3.09 15.27
CA ARG A 27 -5.74 3.38 13.87
C ARG A 27 -4.73 2.36 13.30
N PHE A 28 -5.08 1.73 12.19
CA PHE A 28 -4.23 0.83 11.44
C PHE A 28 -4.04 1.38 10.02
N VAL A 29 -2.82 1.68 9.63
CA VAL A 29 -2.50 2.38 8.39
C VAL A 29 -1.83 1.45 7.40
N VAL A 30 -2.42 1.33 6.21
CA VAL A 30 -1.87 0.63 5.07
C VAL A 30 -1.47 1.65 4.01
N MET A 31 -0.26 1.53 3.46
CA MET A 31 0.17 2.34 2.32
C MET A 31 0.73 1.48 1.19
N GLU A 32 0.76 2.05 0.02
CA GLU A 32 1.48 1.51 -1.13
C GLU A 32 2.36 2.58 -1.76
N LEU A 33 3.49 2.15 -2.31
CA LEU A 33 4.42 2.98 -3.08
C LEU A 33 5.13 2.15 -4.14
N ASN A 34 5.02 2.54 -5.40
CA ASN A 34 5.99 2.15 -6.41
C ASN A 34 7.27 2.96 -6.20
N CYS A 35 8.40 2.27 -5.98
CA CYS A 35 9.68 2.89 -5.62
C CYS A 35 10.47 3.49 -6.79
N GLU A 36 10.00 3.39 -8.04
CA GLU A 36 10.77 3.78 -9.23
C GLU A 36 12.16 3.14 -9.23
N ASN A 37 12.23 1.80 -9.38
CA ASN A 37 13.46 1.01 -9.51
C ASN A 37 14.42 1.17 -8.31
N LEU A 38 14.05 0.62 -7.16
CA LEU A 38 14.90 0.59 -5.98
C LEU A 38 15.90 -0.57 -6.06
N PHE A 39 17.00 -0.35 -6.79
CA PHE A 39 18.11 -1.28 -6.96
C PHE A 39 19.24 -1.00 -5.99
N ASP A 40 20.00 -2.04 -5.61
CA ASP A 40 21.31 -1.84 -5.01
C ASP A 40 22.39 -1.48 -6.06
N THR A 41 23.65 -1.65 -5.78
CA THR A 41 24.74 -1.30 -6.70
C THR A 41 25.59 -2.52 -7.11
N LYS A 42 25.07 -3.72 -6.86
CA LYS A 42 25.72 -4.99 -7.19
C LYS A 42 24.99 -5.64 -8.34
N HIS A 43 25.75 -6.24 -9.24
CA HIS A 43 25.17 -6.95 -10.39
C HIS A 43 24.60 -8.31 -9.98
N ASP A 44 23.33 -8.54 -10.32
CA ASP A 44 22.73 -9.87 -10.32
C ASP A 44 22.93 -10.52 -11.71
N SER A 45 23.77 -11.53 -11.77
CA SER A 45 24.09 -12.24 -13.02
C SER A 45 22.89 -12.94 -13.68
N LEU A 46 21.79 -13.11 -12.97
CA LEU A 46 20.56 -13.72 -13.47
C LEU A 46 19.55 -12.70 -14.00
N LYS A 47 19.85 -11.41 -13.83
CA LYS A 47 18.94 -10.30 -14.16
C LYS A 47 19.58 -9.27 -15.08
N ASN A 48 18.77 -8.47 -15.72
CA ASN A 48 19.20 -7.36 -16.56
C ASN A 48 19.14 -6.03 -15.79
N ASP A 49 19.95 -5.92 -14.74
CA ASP A 49 20.09 -4.75 -13.87
C ASP A 49 21.19 -3.79 -14.31
N ASN A 50 21.79 -4.05 -15.48
CA ASN A 50 22.99 -3.35 -15.98
C ASN A 50 22.91 -1.82 -15.99
N GLU A 51 21.70 -1.24 -16.07
CA GLU A 51 21.51 0.22 -16.01
C GLU A 51 21.73 0.79 -14.60
N PHE A 52 21.61 -0.05 -13.55
CA PHE A 52 21.67 0.32 -12.13
C PHE A 52 23.02 -0.02 -11.47
N LEU A 53 24.10 -0.03 -12.26
CA LEU A 53 25.45 -0.23 -11.75
C LEU A 53 26.25 1.09 -11.73
N PRO A 54 27.29 1.21 -10.88
CA PRO A 54 28.07 2.45 -10.74
C PRO A 54 28.71 2.94 -12.05
N GLY A 55 29.14 2.02 -12.92
CA GLY A 55 29.74 2.34 -14.22
C GLY A 55 28.74 2.45 -15.38
N ALA A 56 27.46 2.25 -15.13
CA ALA A 56 26.40 2.26 -16.15
C ALA A 56 25.99 3.68 -16.57
N ILE A 57 25.20 3.75 -17.66
CA ILE A 57 24.73 5.02 -18.23
C ILE A 57 23.94 5.88 -17.24
N ARG A 58 23.21 5.27 -16.30
CA ARG A 58 22.51 5.98 -15.20
C ARG A 58 23.46 6.47 -14.12
N GLY A 59 24.69 5.93 -14.05
CA GLY A 59 25.66 6.23 -13.01
C GLY A 59 25.14 5.95 -11.61
N TRP A 60 24.50 4.79 -11.43
CA TRP A 60 23.86 4.40 -10.17
C TRP A 60 24.92 4.05 -9.12
N SER A 61 25.38 5.07 -8.39
CA SER A 61 26.44 4.95 -7.40
C SER A 61 25.91 4.62 -6.01
N PRO A 62 26.77 4.13 -5.08
CA PRO A 62 26.36 3.93 -3.69
C PRO A 62 25.76 5.17 -3.04
N ARG A 63 26.27 6.38 -3.35
CA ARG A 63 25.71 7.64 -2.86
C ARG A 63 24.26 7.83 -3.33
N ARG A 64 23.95 7.54 -4.60
CA ARG A 64 22.58 7.65 -5.15
C ARG A 64 21.65 6.60 -4.55
N TYR A 65 22.15 5.39 -4.38
CA TYR A 65 21.43 4.30 -3.71
C TYR A 65 21.01 4.68 -2.28
N TRP A 66 21.95 5.09 -1.45
CA TRP A 66 21.64 5.49 -0.07
C TRP A 66 20.75 6.73 0.00
N LYS A 67 20.87 7.65 -0.94
CA LYS A 67 19.96 8.78 -1.06
C LYS A 67 18.53 8.32 -1.39
N LYS A 68 18.38 7.37 -2.32
CA LYS A 68 17.09 6.79 -2.70
C LYS A 68 16.45 6.06 -1.52
N LEU A 69 17.22 5.26 -0.78
CA LEU A 69 16.74 4.62 0.45
C LEU A 69 16.26 5.64 1.49
N ALA A 70 17.00 6.75 1.67
CA ALA A 70 16.61 7.81 2.59
C ALA A 70 15.30 8.49 2.14
N HIS A 71 15.12 8.73 0.85
CA HIS A 71 13.90 9.33 0.28
C HIS A 71 12.71 8.38 0.41
N THR A 72 12.88 7.08 0.12
CA THR A 72 11.83 6.07 0.33
C THR A 72 11.43 6.01 1.82
N ALA A 73 12.40 6.01 2.72
CA ALA A 73 12.15 6.05 4.16
C ALA A 73 11.40 7.32 4.58
N GLN A 74 11.79 8.50 4.08
CA GLN A 74 11.10 9.77 4.34
C GLN A 74 9.66 9.72 3.87
N THR A 75 9.40 9.17 2.69
CA THR A 75 8.04 9.01 2.14
C THR A 75 7.19 8.12 3.05
N ILE A 76 7.71 6.96 3.47
CA ILE A 76 7.02 6.04 4.36
C ILE A 76 6.65 6.73 5.69
N VAL A 77 7.60 7.42 6.31
CA VAL A 77 7.37 8.13 7.59
C VAL A 77 6.32 9.24 7.42
N ALA A 78 6.38 10.00 6.32
CA ALA A 78 5.44 11.09 6.05
C ALA A 78 3.99 10.58 5.88
N VAL A 79 3.80 9.40 5.26
CA VAL A 79 2.47 8.79 5.08
C VAL A 79 1.86 8.37 6.42
N GLY A 80 2.66 8.00 7.41
CA GLY A 80 2.19 7.59 8.73
C GLY A 80 1.50 8.71 9.53
N GLU A 81 1.79 9.97 9.24
CA GLU A 81 1.37 11.17 9.97
C GLU A 81 1.78 11.18 11.46
N GLY A 82 2.58 12.15 11.81
CA GLY A 82 3.04 12.33 13.18
C GLY A 82 4.12 11.33 13.59
N GLN A 83 3.96 10.69 14.74
CA GLN A 83 4.97 9.80 15.33
C GLN A 83 4.76 8.31 15.02
N THR A 84 3.64 7.95 14.37
CA THR A 84 3.28 6.55 14.12
C THR A 84 3.51 6.23 12.65
N PRO A 85 4.46 5.33 12.31
CA PRO A 85 4.66 4.90 10.95
C PRO A 85 3.47 4.03 10.47
N PRO A 86 3.28 3.83 9.15
CA PRO A 86 2.27 2.89 8.64
C PRO A 86 2.48 1.48 9.21
N ASP A 87 1.38 0.78 9.48
CA ASP A 87 1.42 -0.58 10.00
C ASP A 87 1.82 -1.58 8.91
N ILE A 88 1.37 -1.33 7.69
CA ILE A 88 1.72 -2.09 6.48
C ILE A 88 2.17 -1.13 5.38
N VAL A 89 3.28 -1.49 4.71
CA VAL A 89 3.82 -0.79 3.54
C VAL A 89 3.98 -1.80 2.40
N ALA A 90 3.13 -1.72 1.39
CA ALA A 90 3.28 -2.44 0.14
C ALA A 90 4.24 -1.67 -0.77
N LEU A 91 5.24 -2.33 -1.31
CA LEU A 91 6.24 -1.73 -2.20
C LEU A 91 6.27 -2.45 -3.55
N CYS A 92 6.30 -1.67 -4.61
CA CYS A 92 6.57 -2.14 -5.97
C CYS A 92 7.92 -1.63 -6.45
N GLU A 93 8.55 -2.34 -7.39
CA GLU A 93 9.86 -2.01 -7.97
C GLU A 93 10.99 -2.00 -6.94
N VAL A 94 11.03 -2.98 -6.07
CA VAL A 94 12.17 -3.30 -5.22
C VAL A 94 12.97 -4.46 -5.83
N GLU A 95 14.29 -4.45 -5.70
CA GLU A 95 15.13 -5.45 -6.35
C GLU A 95 15.15 -6.78 -5.59
N ASN A 96 15.54 -6.76 -4.31
CA ASN A 96 15.88 -7.98 -3.59
C ASN A 96 15.83 -7.82 -2.06
N ASP A 97 16.12 -8.91 -1.35
CA ASP A 97 16.24 -8.95 0.12
C ASP A 97 17.29 -7.96 0.67
N SER A 98 18.44 -7.82 0.00
CA SER A 98 19.51 -6.91 0.44
C SER A 98 19.04 -5.46 0.48
N VAL A 99 18.27 -5.03 -0.50
CA VAL A 99 17.67 -3.69 -0.58
C VAL A 99 16.70 -3.47 0.58
N LEU A 100 15.86 -4.45 0.90
CA LEU A 100 14.91 -4.35 2.00
C LEU A 100 15.58 -4.42 3.37
N TYR A 101 16.64 -5.21 3.49
CA TYR A 101 17.48 -5.20 4.68
C TYR A 101 18.10 -3.82 4.90
N ASP A 102 18.67 -3.21 3.87
CA ASP A 102 19.24 -1.87 3.95
C ASP A 102 18.16 -0.82 4.26
N LEU A 103 16.98 -0.92 3.64
CA LEU A 103 15.85 -0.02 3.90
C LEU A 103 15.37 -0.14 5.35
N THR A 104 15.23 -1.34 5.89
CA THR A 104 14.64 -1.54 7.23
C THR A 104 15.66 -1.49 8.37
N ARG A 105 16.96 -1.77 8.11
CA ARG A 105 17.99 -1.91 9.14
C ARG A 105 19.08 -0.83 9.10
N ARG A 106 19.27 -0.16 7.95
CA ARG A 106 20.39 0.78 7.77
C ARG A 106 19.95 2.17 7.32
N SER A 107 18.73 2.32 6.77
CA SER A 107 18.14 3.59 6.42
C SER A 107 17.56 4.33 7.64
N PRO A 108 16.96 5.52 7.48
CA PRO A 108 16.21 6.17 8.57
C PRO A 108 15.10 5.32 9.21
N LEU A 109 14.62 4.24 8.56
CA LEU A 109 13.62 3.32 9.14
C LEU A 109 14.20 2.36 10.18
N ARG A 110 15.52 2.29 10.37
CA ARG A 110 16.21 1.29 11.23
C ARG A 110 15.69 1.20 12.67
N ASN A 111 15.16 2.27 13.20
CA ASN A 111 14.66 2.33 14.58
C ASN A 111 13.14 2.09 14.67
N LEU A 112 12.45 1.86 13.55
CA LEU A 112 11.00 1.70 13.51
C LEU A 112 10.55 0.23 13.63
N GLY A 113 11.47 -0.72 13.69
CA GLY A 113 11.16 -2.12 13.97
C GLY A 113 10.53 -2.91 12.82
N TYR A 114 10.40 -2.36 11.63
CA TYR A 114 9.79 -3.06 10.49
C TYR A 114 10.40 -4.43 10.24
N LYS A 115 9.54 -5.42 9.97
CA LYS A 115 9.89 -6.67 9.30
C LYS A 115 9.33 -6.64 7.87
N TYR A 116 9.75 -7.58 7.03
CA TYR A 116 9.32 -7.59 5.63
C TYR A 116 9.19 -9.00 5.07
N CYS A 117 8.40 -9.11 3.98
CA CYS A 117 8.33 -10.23 3.07
C CYS A 117 8.61 -9.69 1.66
N VAL A 118 9.26 -10.45 0.79
CA VAL A 118 9.59 -10.09 -0.58
C VAL A 118 9.47 -11.30 -1.49
N THR A 119 9.10 -11.07 -2.75
CA THR A 119 9.13 -12.11 -3.80
C THR A 119 10.53 -12.22 -4.41
N GLU A 120 10.75 -13.31 -5.14
CA GLU A 120 11.88 -13.51 -6.04
C GLU A 120 11.32 -13.99 -7.38
N SER A 121 10.88 -13.02 -8.18
CA SER A 121 10.13 -13.27 -9.39
C SER A 121 11.02 -13.48 -10.61
N PRO A 122 10.49 -14.08 -11.69
CA PRO A 122 11.24 -14.25 -12.93
C PRO A 122 11.31 -12.98 -13.80
N ASP A 123 10.90 -11.81 -13.31
CA ASP A 123 11.02 -10.56 -14.06
C ASP A 123 12.49 -10.36 -14.49
N ALA A 124 12.69 -10.12 -15.78
CA ALA A 124 14.04 -10.05 -16.37
C ALA A 124 14.85 -8.84 -15.87
N ARG A 125 14.20 -7.77 -15.40
CA ARG A 125 14.87 -6.59 -14.84
C ARG A 125 15.36 -6.83 -13.41
N GLY A 126 14.76 -7.81 -12.71
CA GLY A 126 15.03 -8.07 -11.29
C GLY A 126 14.26 -7.13 -10.37
N ILE A 127 13.04 -6.72 -10.74
CA ILE A 127 12.18 -5.99 -9.84
C ILE A 127 11.10 -6.91 -9.28
N ASP A 128 10.77 -6.69 -8.02
CA ASP A 128 9.87 -7.48 -7.24
C ASP A 128 8.85 -6.62 -6.49
N VAL A 129 7.97 -7.29 -5.75
CA VAL A 129 7.05 -6.68 -4.81
C VAL A 129 7.39 -7.11 -3.39
N ALA A 130 7.15 -6.21 -2.44
CA ALA A 130 7.42 -6.48 -1.03
C ALA A 130 6.33 -5.90 -0.13
N LEU A 131 6.30 -6.39 1.11
CA LEU A 131 5.45 -5.90 2.15
C LEU A 131 6.28 -5.72 3.42
N LEU A 132 6.37 -4.48 3.94
CA LEU A 132 6.88 -4.20 5.26
C LEU A 132 5.70 -4.18 6.24
N TYR A 133 5.93 -4.63 7.47
CA TYR A 133 4.90 -4.63 8.51
C TYR A 133 5.45 -4.35 9.90
N GLN A 134 4.61 -3.76 10.75
CA GLN A 134 4.88 -3.54 12.17
C GLN A 134 4.46 -4.80 12.95
N PRO A 135 5.40 -5.55 13.57
CA PRO A 135 5.08 -6.81 14.23
C PRO A 135 4.19 -6.63 15.49
N GLU A 136 4.13 -5.42 16.03
CA GLU A 136 3.28 -5.09 17.19
C GLU A 136 1.79 -5.00 16.83
N THR A 137 1.46 -4.57 15.60
CA THR A 137 0.09 -4.37 15.13
C THR A 137 -0.36 -5.38 14.08
N PHE A 138 0.60 -6.06 13.44
CA PHE A 138 0.36 -7.11 12.46
C PHE A 138 1.26 -8.32 12.75
N LYS A 139 0.70 -9.32 13.40
CA LYS A 139 1.40 -10.55 13.73
C LYS A 139 1.36 -11.52 12.55
N LEU A 140 2.49 -11.64 11.86
CA LEU A 140 2.63 -12.52 10.68
C LEU A 140 2.21 -13.96 11.00
N ILE A 141 1.32 -14.53 10.17
CA ILE A 141 0.90 -15.93 10.19
C ILE A 141 1.58 -16.69 9.06
N GLN A 142 1.50 -16.17 7.82
CA GLN A 142 2.02 -16.83 6.63
C GLN A 142 2.44 -15.79 5.59
N SER A 143 3.47 -16.13 4.81
CA SER A 143 3.86 -15.42 3.59
C SER A 143 4.09 -16.44 2.48
N GLU A 144 3.49 -16.22 1.33
CA GLU A 144 3.63 -17.04 0.14
C GLU A 144 3.56 -16.17 -1.12
N PHE A 145 3.95 -16.71 -2.26
CA PHE A 145 3.86 -16.02 -3.53
C PHE A 145 3.18 -16.90 -4.58
N PHE A 146 2.50 -16.25 -5.52
CA PHE A 146 1.83 -16.91 -6.63
C PHE A 146 2.51 -16.54 -7.93
N ARG A 147 3.17 -17.53 -8.53
CA ARG A 147 3.84 -17.40 -9.83
C ARG A 147 2.83 -17.14 -10.93
N ILE A 148 3.15 -16.17 -11.79
CA ILE A 148 2.40 -15.92 -13.03
C ILE A 148 2.98 -16.79 -14.13
N GLU A 149 2.19 -17.72 -14.64
CA GLU A 149 2.59 -18.58 -15.74
C GLU A 149 2.80 -17.74 -17.02
N GLN A 150 3.94 -17.96 -17.69
CA GLN A 150 4.26 -17.23 -18.90
C GLN A 150 3.39 -17.71 -20.08
N LYS A 151 2.60 -16.81 -20.66
CA LYS A 151 1.87 -17.07 -21.92
C LYS A 151 2.74 -16.73 -23.13
N ALA A 152 2.45 -17.33 -24.28
CA ALA A 152 3.13 -17.07 -25.54
C ALA A 152 3.16 -15.55 -25.85
N GLY A 153 4.33 -15.02 -26.20
CA GLY A 153 4.52 -13.59 -26.47
C GLY A 153 4.59 -12.68 -25.24
N GLN A 154 4.41 -13.22 -24.04
CA GLN A 154 4.54 -12.49 -22.78
C GLN A 154 5.98 -12.65 -22.24
N ARG A 155 6.55 -11.57 -21.72
CA ARG A 155 7.78 -11.64 -20.91
C ARG A 155 7.45 -12.16 -19.52
N PRO A 156 8.39 -12.86 -18.84
CA PRO A 156 8.24 -13.16 -17.42
C PRO A 156 7.92 -11.88 -16.65
N THR A 157 7.07 -12.01 -15.66
CA THR A 157 6.60 -10.86 -14.85
C THR A 157 6.71 -11.16 -13.36
N ARG A 158 6.36 -10.18 -12.53
CA ARG A 158 6.40 -10.28 -11.07
C ARG A 158 5.38 -11.27 -10.58
N ASP A 159 5.73 -11.95 -9.51
CA ASP A 159 4.83 -12.78 -8.74
C ASP A 159 3.86 -11.91 -7.92
N ILE A 160 2.77 -12.49 -7.46
CA ILE A 160 1.87 -11.87 -6.50
C ILE A 160 2.33 -12.32 -5.10
N LEU A 161 2.65 -11.37 -4.22
CA LEU A 161 2.94 -11.65 -2.83
C LEU A 161 1.64 -11.69 -2.03
N HIS A 162 1.43 -12.75 -1.26
CA HIS A 162 0.34 -12.86 -0.30
C HIS A 162 0.91 -13.00 1.11
N VAL A 163 0.42 -12.17 2.01
CA VAL A 163 0.83 -12.17 3.42
C VAL A 163 -0.42 -12.17 4.30
N SER A 164 -0.54 -13.16 5.16
CA SER A 164 -1.59 -13.25 6.17
C SER A 164 -1.03 -12.87 7.54
N GLY A 165 -1.77 -12.11 8.30
CA GLY A 165 -1.41 -11.77 9.68
C GLY A 165 -2.62 -11.48 10.55
N CYS A 166 -2.43 -11.60 11.87
CA CYS A 166 -3.44 -11.25 12.85
C CYS A 166 -3.26 -9.79 13.27
N VAL A 167 -4.32 -8.99 13.18
CA VAL A 167 -4.38 -7.60 13.65
C VAL A 167 -4.89 -7.52 15.10
N MET A 168 -4.91 -6.33 15.69
CA MET A 168 -5.21 -6.14 17.12
C MET A 168 -6.62 -6.56 17.51
N SER A 169 -7.61 -6.44 16.60
CA SER A 169 -8.98 -6.94 16.80
C SER A 169 -9.06 -8.48 16.90
N GLY A 170 -8.00 -9.19 16.53
CA GLY A 170 -8.00 -10.65 16.41
C GLY A 170 -8.39 -11.15 15.03
N ASP A 171 -8.75 -10.27 14.11
CA ASP A 171 -9.04 -10.62 12.72
C ASP A 171 -7.78 -11.13 12.00
N THR A 172 -7.96 -12.07 11.10
CA THR A 172 -6.94 -12.39 10.09
C THR A 172 -7.12 -11.44 8.92
N LEU A 173 -6.08 -10.65 8.64
CA LEU A 173 -6.00 -9.80 7.46
C LEU A 173 -5.09 -10.47 6.43
N ASP A 174 -5.62 -10.66 5.23
CA ASP A 174 -4.90 -11.19 4.06
C ASP A 174 -4.56 -10.01 3.12
N VAL A 175 -3.28 -9.78 2.85
CA VAL A 175 -2.80 -8.69 1.98
C VAL A 175 -2.11 -9.29 0.77
N MET A 176 -2.59 -8.95 -0.41
CA MET A 176 -1.97 -9.32 -1.69
C MET A 176 -1.30 -8.09 -2.30
N VAL A 177 0.00 -8.16 -2.56
CA VAL A 177 0.75 -7.09 -3.25
C VAL A 177 1.03 -7.55 -4.68
N ALA A 178 0.67 -6.71 -5.66
CA ALA A 178 0.81 -7.05 -7.06
C ALA A 178 1.37 -5.86 -7.87
N HIS A 179 2.20 -6.17 -8.87
CA HIS A 179 2.66 -5.18 -9.83
C HIS A 179 2.44 -5.71 -11.25
N LEU A 180 1.40 -5.23 -11.92
CA LEU A 180 0.98 -5.70 -13.23
C LEU A 180 1.91 -5.21 -14.36
N PRO A 181 1.95 -5.92 -15.50
CA PRO A 181 2.72 -5.48 -16.68
C PRO A 181 2.38 -4.07 -17.13
N SER A 182 3.41 -3.27 -17.44
CA SER A 182 3.25 -1.87 -17.85
C SER A 182 2.50 -1.71 -19.18
N MET A 183 1.99 -0.50 -19.43
CA MET A 183 1.35 -0.13 -20.70
C MET A 183 2.34 0.07 -21.85
N LEU A 184 3.59 -0.41 -21.73
CA LEU A 184 4.63 -0.28 -22.74
C LEU A 184 4.18 -0.88 -24.07
N GLY A 185 4.36 -0.13 -25.16
CA GLY A 185 3.90 -0.51 -26.49
C GLY A 185 2.44 -0.19 -26.79
N GLY A 186 1.73 0.42 -25.83
CA GLY A 186 0.34 0.86 -25.92
C GLY A 186 -0.59 0.07 -25.00
N ARG A 187 -1.53 0.80 -24.38
CA ARG A 187 -2.44 0.27 -23.36
C ARG A 187 -3.21 -0.96 -23.87
N LEU A 188 -3.87 -0.84 -25.03
CA LEU A 188 -4.69 -1.94 -25.58
C LEU A 188 -3.85 -3.15 -25.99
N LYS A 189 -2.64 -2.92 -26.55
CA LYS A 189 -1.75 -4.01 -26.96
C LYS A 189 -1.22 -4.81 -25.78
N SER A 190 -0.96 -4.15 -24.64
CA SER A 190 -0.45 -4.78 -23.42
C SER A 190 -1.55 -5.25 -22.46
N GLU A 191 -2.81 -4.85 -22.66
CA GLU A 191 -3.95 -5.21 -21.82
C GLU A 191 -4.10 -6.72 -21.58
N PRO A 192 -3.95 -7.62 -22.58
CA PRO A 192 -4.08 -9.06 -22.35
C PRO A 192 -3.10 -9.61 -21.30
N PHE A 193 -1.93 -8.99 -21.14
CA PHE A 193 -0.95 -9.39 -20.14
C PHE A 193 -1.39 -8.97 -18.72
N ARG A 194 -1.99 -7.78 -18.59
CA ARG A 194 -2.57 -7.33 -17.31
C ARG A 194 -3.83 -8.14 -16.94
N VAL A 195 -4.66 -8.45 -17.93
CA VAL A 195 -5.82 -9.36 -17.75
C VAL A 195 -5.35 -10.69 -17.18
N HIS A 196 -4.29 -11.28 -17.71
CA HIS A 196 -3.77 -12.56 -17.24
C HIS A 196 -3.33 -12.53 -15.77
N VAL A 197 -2.64 -11.45 -15.35
CA VAL A 197 -2.26 -11.29 -13.92
C VAL A 197 -3.49 -11.03 -13.06
N ALA A 198 -4.45 -10.22 -13.56
CA ALA A 198 -5.71 -9.94 -12.86
C ALA A 198 -6.57 -11.21 -12.66
N GLU A 199 -6.59 -12.14 -13.62
CA GLU A 199 -7.22 -13.47 -13.48
C GLU A 199 -6.60 -14.25 -12.31
N LYS A 200 -5.28 -14.25 -12.19
CA LYS A 200 -4.58 -14.92 -11.09
C LYS A 200 -4.88 -14.25 -9.74
N ILE A 201 -4.88 -12.91 -9.70
CA ILE A 201 -5.28 -12.14 -8.49
C ILE A 201 -6.68 -12.54 -8.06
N ARG A 202 -7.64 -12.54 -8.98
CA ARG A 202 -9.03 -12.91 -8.69
C ARG A 202 -9.16 -14.33 -8.18
N GLN A 203 -8.55 -15.30 -8.86
CA GLN A 203 -8.55 -16.72 -8.44
C GLN A 203 -7.98 -16.90 -7.03
N THR A 204 -6.85 -16.24 -6.75
CA THR A 204 -6.21 -16.32 -5.43
C THR A 204 -7.08 -15.69 -4.35
N ALA A 205 -7.64 -14.51 -4.59
CA ALA A 205 -8.51 -13.82 -3.65
C ALA A 205 -9.79 -14.61 -3.36
N ASP A 206 -10.41 -15.21 -4.39
CA ASP A 206 -11.59 -16.06 -4.22
C ASP A 206 -11.26 -17.35 -3.43
N SER A 207 -10.07 -17.94 -3.65
CA SER A 207 -9.60 -19.09 -2.88
C SER A 207 -9.42 -18.73 -1.40
N ILE A 208 -8.76 -17.62 -1.09
CA ILE A 208 -8.61 -17.12 0.29
C ILE A 208 -9.99 -16.90 0.92
N GLN A 209 -10.88 -16.20 0.19
CA GLN A 209 -12.24 -15.92 0.65
C GLN A 209 -13.03 -17.18 0.98
N SER A 210 -12.84 -18.28 0.22
CA SER A 210 -13.55 -19.54 0.41
C SER A 210 -13.16 -20.29 1.66
N VAL A 211 -11.93 -20.12 2.16
CA VAL A 211 -11.40 -20.86 3.32
C VAL A 211 -11.43 -20.05 4.62
N ARG A 212 -11.65 -18.74 4.56
CA ARG A 212 -11.75 -17.88 5.74
C ARG A 212 -13.20 -17.78 6.23
N HIS A 213 -13.41 -17.83 7.53
CA HIS A 213 -14.74 -17.65 8.13
C HIS A 213 -15.23 -16.20 8.00
N LYS A 214 -14.35 -15.22 8.25
CA LYS A 214 -14.57 -13.78 8.05
C LYS A 214 -13.43 -13.20 7.21
N PRO A 215 -13.48 -13.36 5.89
CA PRO A 215 -12.38 -12.94 5.03
C PRO A 215 -12.21 -11.43 5.05
N LYS A 216 -11.02 -10.94 5.40
CA LYS A 216 -10.61 -9.54 5.29
C LYS A 216 -9.43 -9.47 4.35
N ILE A 217 -9.67 -9.02 3.12
CA ILE A 217 -8.73 -9.11 2.01
C ILE A 217 -8.44 -7.71 1.47
N ILE A 218 -7.16 -7.39 1.38
CA ILE A 218 -6.64 -6.20 0.69
C ILE A 218 -5.83 -6.68 -0.51
N ILE A 219 -6.10 -6.12 -1.70
CA ILE A 219 -5.30 -6.29 -2.91
C ILE A 219 -4.77 -4.91 -3.26
N ILE A 220 -3.44 -4.72 -3.26
CA ILE A 220 -2.82 -3.41 -3.35
C ILE A 220 -1.57 -3.46 -4.23
N GLY A 221 -1.25 -2.35 -4.91
CA GLY A 221 -0.04 -2.23 -5.72
C GLY A 221 -0.23 -1.44 -6.99
N ASP A 222 0.79 -1.44 -7.86
CA ASP A 222 0.76 -0.81 -9.18
C ASP A 222 0.11 -1.75 -10.19
N PHE A 223 -1.13 -1.45 -10.55
CA PHE A 223 -1.88 -2.21 -11.55
C PHE A 223 -1.53 -1.82 -12.98
N ASN A 224 -0.76 -0.75 -13.17
CA ASN A 224 -0.44 -0.23 -14.50
C ASN A 224 -1.70 -0.08 -15.39
N ASP A 225 -2.87 0.13 -14.78
CA ASP A 225 -4.13 0.38 -15.48
C ASP A 225 -5.12 1.16 -14.59
N TYR A 226 -6.13 1.72 -15.21
CA TYR A 226 -7.11 2.60 -14.57
C TYR A 226 -8.13 1.82 -13.74
N PRO A 227 -8.78 2.46 -12.74
CA PRO A 227 -9.79 1.83 -11.90
C PRO A 227 -10.98 1.22 -12.65
N ASP A 228 -11.34 1.79 -13.80
CA ASP A 228 -12.44 1.37 -14.67
C ASP A 228 -12.01 0.46 -15.83
N SER A 229 -10.74 0.07 -15.86
CA SER A 229 -10.18 -0.80 -16.90
C SER A 229 -10.67 -2.24 -16.79
N LYS A 230 -10.58 -2.98 -17.89
CA LYS A 230 -10.95 -4.40 -17.93
C LYS A 230 -10.24 -5.25 -16.88
N PRO A 231 -8.89 -5.16 -16.70
CA PRO A 231 -8.21 -5.92 -15.65
C PRO A 231 -8.77 -5.66 -14.25
N VAL A 232 -9.09 -4.41 -13.93
CA VAL A 232 -9.52 -4.00 -12.59
C VAL A 232 -11.02 -4.20 -12.39
N ALA A 233 -11.85 -3.56 -13.23
CA ALA A 233 -13.30 -3.51 -13.03
C ALA A 233 -14.02 -4.78 -13.45
N GLU A 234 -13.56 -5.47 -14.52
CA GLU A 234 -14.24 -6.66 -15.02
C GLU A 234 -13.60 -7.94 -14.50
N VAL A 235 -12.27 -8.07 -14.57
CA VAL A 235 -11.57 -9.33 -14.25
C VAL A 235 -11.42 -9.52 -12.74
N VAL A 236 -10.83 -8.55 -12.03
CA VAL A 236 -10.83 -8.56 -10.55
C VAL A 236 -12.26 -8.36 -10.05
N GLY A 237 -13.09 -7.63 -10.79
CA GLY A 237 -14.45 -7.31 -10.41
C GLY A 237 -14.53 -6.22 -9.35
N ALA A 238 -13.52 -5.34 -9.30
CA ALA A 238 -13.38 -4.31 -8.29
C ALA A 238 -14.02 -3.00 -8.78
N VAL A 239 -15.18 -2.68 -8.24
CA VAL A 239 -15.92 -1.46 -8.56
C VAL A 239 -15.77 -0.40 -7.46
N ARG A 240 -16.16 0.84 -7.76
CA ARG A 240 -16.23 1.88 -6.73
C ARG A 240 -17.25 1.48 -5.66
N PRO A 241 -16.96 1.65 -4.35
CA PRO A 241 -17.96 1.43 -3.32
C PRO A 241 -19.20 2.31 -3.55
N PRO A 242 -20.42 1.76 -3.38
CA PRO A 242 -21.64 2.55 -3.44
C PRO A 242 -21.69 3.55 -2.29
N ALA A 243 -22.40 4.68 -2.49
CA ALA A 243 -22.54 5.71 -1.46
C ALA A 243 -23.36 5.24 -0.25
N GLN A 244 -24.21 4.22 -0.43
CA GLN A 244 -25.05 3.65 0.65
C GLN A 244 -24.45 2.32 1.09
N ASN A 245 -24.11 2.21 2.37
CA ASN A 245 -23.49 1.02 2.97
C ASN A 245 -24.35 -0.26 2.81
N ASP A 246 -25.68 -0.15 2.84
CA ASP A 246 -26.60 -1.29 2.71
C ASP A 246 -26.50 -1.99 1.34
N SER A 247 -25.89 -1.33 0.35
CA SER A 247 -25.66 -1.91 -0.98
C SER A 247 -24.31 -2.65 -1.09
N ILE A 248 -23.48 -2.62 -0.05
CA ILE A 248 -22.17 -3.29 -0.03
C ILE A 248 -22.35 -4.78 0.26
N LYS A 249 -21.88 -5.62 -0.66
CA LYS A 249 -21.88 -7.08 -0.50
C LYS A 249 -20.56 -7.52 0.11
N ALA A 250 -20.60 -8.25 1.22
CA ALA A 250 -19.43 -8.68 1.99
C ALA A 250 -18.35 -9.39 1.14
N ASN A 251 -18.77 -10.21 0.18
CA ASN A 251 -17.90 -11.04 -0.67
C ASN A 251 -17.57 -10.40 -2.03
N SER A 252 -17.97 -9.15 -2.28
CA SER A 252 -17.60 -8.41 -3.50
C SER A 252 -16.35 -7.57 -3.26
N TYR A 253 -15.64 -7.24 -4.34
CA TYR A 253 -14.44 -6.43 -4.28
C TYR A 253 -14.74 -4.97 -4.65
N TYR A 254 -14.15 -4.05 -3.90
CA TYR A 254 -14.34 -2.61 -4.05
C TYR A 254 -13.00 -1.90 -4.16
N ASN A 255 -12.86 -1.06 -5.16
CA ASN A 255 -11.66 -0.27 -5.38
C ASN A 255 -11.77 1.10 -4.72
N LEU A 256 -11.01 1.31 -3.66
CA LEU A 256 -11.02 2.54 -2.89
C LEU A 256 -10.38 3.73 -3.63
N MET A 257 -9.61 3.47 -4.68
CA MET A 257 -8.98 4.53 -5.49
C MET A 257 -9.87 5.01 -6.63
N ASN A 258 -10.94 4.30 -6.96
CA ASN A 258 -11.84 4.66 -8.05
C ASN A 258 -12.59 5.96 -7.76
N GLY A 259 -12.31 7.02 -8.53
CA GLY A 259 -12.89 8.35 -8.34
C GLY A 259 -12.09 9.32 -7.45
N LYS A 260 -10.87 8.94 -7.01
CA LYS A 260 -9.99 9.79 -6.19
C LYS A 260 -9.20 10.84 -6.98
N GLN A 261 -9.50 11.04 -8.26
CA GLN A 261 -8.78 11.98 -9.14
C GLN A 261 -8.98 13.47 -8.82
N LYS A 262 -9.86 13.83 -7.89
CA LYS A 262 -10.11 15.22 -7.52
C LYS A 262 -9.86 15.44 -6.04
N LYS A 263 -8.99 16.40 -5.73
CA LYS A 263 -8.74 16.86 -4.36
C LYS A 263 -8.79 18.40 -4.36
N ASN A 264 -9.70 18.95 -3.54
CA ASN A 264 -9.88 20.41 -3.42
C ASN A 264 -10.06 21.14 -4.78
N GLY A 265 -10.78 20.52 -5.72
CA GLY A 265 -11.01 21.07 -7.06
C GLY A 265 -9.87 20.87 -8.07
N ASN A 266 -8.71 20.39 -7.63
CA ASN A 266 -7.57 20.09 -8.50
C ASN A 266 -7.60 18.61 -8.93
N THR A 267 -7.14 18.35 -10.16
CA THR A 267 -6.93 16.98 -10.64
C THR A 267 -5.60 16.46 -10.08
N ILE A 268 -5.65 15.29 -9.46
CA ILE A 268 -4.49 14.56 -8.98
C ILE A 268 -4.60 13.08 -9.39
N GLY A 269 -3.50 12.38 -9.39
CA GLY A 269 -3.41 10.94 -9.59
C GLY A 269 -2.17 10.39 -8.89
N THR A 270 -1.95 9.11 -8.99
CA THR A 270 -0.75 8.47 -8.45
C THR A 270 0.42 8.56 -9.44
N TYR A 271 0.14 8.68 -10.72
CA TYR A 271 1.13 8.76 -11.79
C TYR A 271 0.78 9.86 -12.80
N ARG A 272 1.80 10.56 -13.34
CA ARG A 272 1.57 11.60 -14.34
C ARG A 272 2.28 11.30 -15.65
N TYR A 273 1.51 11.20 -16.73
CA TYR A 273 2.03 10.96 -18.07
C TYR A 273 1.56 12.03 -19.07
N LYS A 274 2.51 12.68 -19.76
CA LYS A 274 2.26 13.74 -20.76
C LYS A 274 1.30 14.84 -20.28
N GLY A 275 1.41 15.24 -19.00
CA GLY A 275 0.58 16.28 -18.41
C GLY A 275 -0.73 15.80 -17.79
N TYR A 276 -1.12 14.54 -17.99
CA TYR A 276 -2.34 13.96 -17.45
C TYR A 276 -2.05 13.13 -16.20
N TRP A 277 -2.78 13.41 -15.14
CA TRP A 277 -2.77 12.60 -13.93
C TRP A 277 -3.62 11.35 -14.12
N ASN A 278 -3.11 10.22 -13.72
CA ASN A 278 -3.75 8.92 -13.78
C ASN A 278 -3.68 8.24 -12.41
N ILE A 279 -4.67 7.41 -12.08
CA ILE A 279 -4.62 6.52 -10.93
C ILE A 279 -4.34 5.12 -11.48
N ILE A 280 -3.13 4.62 -11.29
CA ILE A 280 -2.70 3.29 -11.72
C ILE A 280 -2.26 2.41 -10.56
N ASP A 281 -2.05 3.01 -9.39
CA ASP A 281 -1.85 2.34 -8.13
C ASP A 281 -3.23 2.15 -7.49
N GLN A 282 -3.56 0.91 -7.13
CA GLN A 282 -4.89 0.53 -6.69
C GLN A 282 -4.85 -0.03 -5.26
N CYS A 283 -5.91 0.22 -4.51
CA CYS A 283 -6.23 -0.48 -3.28
C CYS A 283 -7.65 -1.02 -3.38
N ILE A 284 -7.76 -2.33 -3.41
CA ILE A 284 -9.01 -3.06 -3.54
C ILE A 284 -9.24 -3.83 -2.23
N VAL A 285 -10.43 -3.74 -1.69
CA VAL A 285 -10.83 -4.44 -0.47
C VAL A 285 -12.07 -5.28 -0.72
N ASN A 286 -12.23 -6.39 0.01
CA ASN A 286 -13.52 -7.06 0.00
C ASN A 286 -14.54 -6.30 0.87
N GLY A 287 -15.83 -6.50 0.61
CA GLY A 287 -16.88 -5.71 1.24
C GLY A 287 -16.99 -5.87 2.75
N LEU A 288 -16.48 -6.97 3.32
CA LEU A 288 -16.46 -7.14 4.76
C LEU A 288 -15.59 -6.09 5.46
N LEU A 289 -14.49 -5.65 4.83
CA LEU A 289 -13.68 -4.53 5.34
C LEU A 289 -14.39 -3.17 5.31
N LEU A 290 -15.53 -3.06 4.61
CA LEU A 290 -16.36 -1.85 4.54
C LEU A 290 -17.59 -1.92 5.42
N THR A 291 -18.01 -3.10 5.88
CA THR A 291 -19.28 -3.32 6.59
C THR A 291 -19.13 -3.80 8.04
N ASP A 292 -18.01 -4.42 8.40
CA ASP A 292 -17.74 -4.92 9.75
C ASP A 292 -17.21 -3.80 10.66
N THR A 293 -18.13 -2.99 11.19
CA THR A 293 -17.79 -1.80 12.01
C THR A 293 -17.30 -2.12 13.42
N GLU A 294 -17.40 -3.38 13.87
CA GLU A 294 -17.01 -3.80 15.22
C GLU A 294 -15.52 -4.21 15.31
N ASN A 295 -14.92 -4.55 14.18
CA ASN A 295 -13.55 -5.07 14.07
C ASN A 295 -12.70 -4.20 13.13
N LEU A 296 -11.77 -4.83 12.36
CA LEU A 296 -10.98 -4.12 11.35
C LEU A 296 -11.88 -3.68 10.18
N CYS A 297 -12.01 -2.38 9.98
CA CYS A 297 -12.80 -1.80 8.90
C CYS A 297 -12.25 -0.47 8.40
N THR A 298 -12.67 -0.07 7.21
CA THR A 298 -12.34 1.22 6.59
C THR A 298 -13.56 1.79 5.87
N THR A 299 -13.44 3.00 5.35
CA THR A 299 -14.42 3.61 4.46
C THR A 299 -13.78 4.06 3.16
N TYR A 300 -14.60 4.38 2.18
CA TYR A 300 -14.08 4.95 0.92
C TYR A 300 -13.33 6.26 1.16
N GLU A 301 -13.78 7.08 2.10
CA GLU A 301 -13.20 8.38 2.44
C GLU A 301 -11.82 8.27 3.10
N ASP A 302 -11.55 7.17 3.79
CA ASP A 302 -10.29 6.91 4.48
C ASP A 302 -9.12 6.57 3.54
N ALA A 303 -9.40 6.36 2.24
CA ALA A 303 -8.39 6.17 1.21
C ALA A 303 -8.03 7.48 0.52
N GLN A 304 -6.74 7.75 0.35
CA GLN A 304 -6.25 8.98 -0.29
C GLN A 304 -4.93 8.81 -1.02
N ILE A 305 -4.68 9.69 -1.98
CA ILE A 305 -3.37 9.89 -2.61
C ILE A 305 -2.59 10.89 -1.75
N CYS A 306 -1.34 10.58 -1.41
CA CYS A 306 -0.48 11.44 -0.61
C CYS A 306 0.38 12.32 -1.50
N ASP A 307 -0.02 13.58 -1.64
CA ASP A 307 0.58 14.59 -2.50
C ASP A 307 1.43 15.60 -1.70
N PHE A 308 2.29 15.09 -0.83
CA PHE A 308 3.18 15.95 -0.03
C PHE A 308 4.03 16.84 -0.95
N GLU A 309 4.25 18.08 -0.55
CA GLU A 309 4.96 19.09 -1.35
C GLU A 309 6.36 18.59 -1.79
N PHE A 310 7.08 17.89 -0.91
CA PHE A 310 8.41 17.37 -1.22
C PHE A 310 8.41 16.24 -2.27
N LEU A 311 7.26 15.59 -2.51
CA LEU A 311 7.09 14.57 -3.56
C LEU A 311 6.80 15.16 -4.94
N LEU A 312 6.63 16.47 -5.03
CA LEU A 312 6.19 17.16 -6.24
C LEU A 312 7.24 18.15 -6.73
N GLU A 313 7.33 18.30 -8.04
CA GLU A 313 8.07 19.38 -8.70
C GLU A 313 7.21 20.06 -9.76
N PRO A 314 7.52 21.31 -10.15
CA PRO A 314 6.84 21.98 -11.26
C PRO A 314 7.01 21.22 -12.58
N ASP A 315 5.93 21.06 -13.33
CA ASP A 315 6.00 20.51 -14.69
C ASP A 315 6.14 21.65 -15.71
N LEU A 316 7.37 21.98 -16.04
CA LEU A 316 7.68 23.09 -16.95
C LEU A 316 7.20 22.84 -18.40
N LYS A 317 6.89 21.58 -18.76
CA LYS A 317 6.47 21.24 -20.11
C LYS A 317 4.95 21.29 -20.29
N PHE A 318 4.21 20.81 -19.30
CA PHE A 318 2.76 20.65 -19.38
C PHE A 318 1.99 21.52 -18.37
N GLY A 319 2.70 22.30 -17.56
CA GLY A 319 2.12 23.10 -16.50
C GLY A 319 1.71 22.31 -15.26
N GLY A 320 1.44 23.00 -14.16
CA GLY A 320 1.10 22.39 -12.87
C GLY A 320 2.27 21.66 -12.22
N THR A 321 1.98 20.61 -11.45
CA THR A 321 2.97 19.80 -10.72
C THR A 321 2.98 18.36 -11.22
N LYS A 322 4.10 17.67 -11.02
CA LYS A 322 4.29 16.24 -11.30
C LYS A 322 5.10 15.59 -10.18
N PRO A 323 5.11 14.26 -10.07
CA PRO A 323 5.99 13.58 -9.13
C PRO A 323 7.46 13.97 -9.36
N PHE A 324 8.16 14.24 -8.28
CA PHE A 324 9.60 14.50 -8.28
C PHE A 324 10.34 13.16 -8.31
N ARG A 325 10.56 12.67 -9.52
CA ARG A 325 11.11 11.36 -9.81
C ARG A 325 12.63 11.29 -9.67
N THR A 326 13.15 10.09 -9.44
CA THR A 326 14.59 9.83 -9.31
C THR A 326 15.34 10.11 -10.59
N TYR A 327 14.77 9.73 -11.74
CA TYR A 327 15.33 9.96 -13.07
C TYR A 327 14.34 10.60 -14.03
N ASN A 328 14.82 11.45 -14.91
CA ASN A 328 14.11 11.87 -16.11
C ASN A 328 14.87 11.38 -17.34
N GLY A 329 14.41 10.27 -17.93
CA GLY A 329 15.21 9.50 -18.86
C GLY A 329 16.48 8.97 -18.17
N MET A 330 17.66 9.28 -18.70
CA MET A 330 18.95 8.90 -18.10
C MET A 330 19.51 9.94 -17.12
N LYS A 331 18.86 11.09 -17.01
CA LYS A 331 19.34 12.19 -16.14
C LYS A 331 18.86 11.99 -14.70
N TYR A 332 19.82 11.83 -13.78
CA TYR A 332 19.52 11.78 -12.33
C TYR A 332 18.97 13.13 -11.84
N ARG A 333 17.87 13.08 -11.10
CA ARG A 333 17.15 14.24 -10.58
C ARG A 333 17.16 14.33 -9.06
N GLU A 334 17.59 13.26 -8.38
CA GLU A 334 17.59 13.16 -6.91
C GLU A 334 16.17 13.26 -6.29
N GLY A 335 15.14 12.86 -7.02
CA GLY A 335 13.78 12.84 -6.52
C GLY A 335 13.43 11.58 -5.73
N TYR A 336 12.14 11.38 -5.52
CA TYR A 336 11.58 10.33 -4.68
C TYR A 336 11.07 9.15 -5.48
N SER A 337 10.04 9.34 -6.29
CA SER A 337 9.47 8.36 -7.20
C SER A 337 8.69 9.06 -8.31
N ASP A 338 8.41 8.36 -9.41
CA ASP A 338 7.47 8.82 -10.44
C ASP A 338 6.01 8.48 -10.09
N HIS A 339 5.79 7.81 -8.96
CA HIS A 339 4.48 7.58 -8.36
C HIS A 339 4.31 8.36 -7.06
N LEU A 340 3.08 8.75 -6.75
CA LEU A 340 2.68 9.25 -5.43
C LEU A 340 2.11 8.09 -4.62
N PRO A 341 2.46 7.98 -3.34
CA PRO A 341 1.95 6.91 -2.50
C PRO A 341 0.44 7.05 -2.26
N ILE A 342 -0.21 5.92 -2.05
CA ILE A 342 -1.59 5.88 -1.56
C ILE A 342 -1.60 5.42 -0.11
N ARG A 343 -2.57 5.91 0.64
CA ARG A 343 -2.77 5.59 2.06
C ARG A 343 -4.22 5.25 2.32
N ILE A 344 -4.43 4.20 3.10
CA ILE A 344 -5.73 3.81 3.60
C ILE A 344 -5.67 3.69 5.12
N VAL A 345 -6.61 4.33 5.81
CA VAL A 345 -6.72 4.24 7.26
C VAL A 345 -7.83 3.27 7.61
N PHE A 346 -7.51 2.27 8.41
CA PHE A 346 -8.46 1.34 8.99
C PHE A 346 -8.67 1.68 10.47
N ARG A 347 -9.86 1.41 10.96
CA ARG A 347 -10.16 1.35 12.37
C ARG A 347 -10.01 -0.10 12.80
N ASP A 348 -9.17 -0.35 13.78
CA ASP A 348 -8.95 -1.68 14.35
C ASP A 348 -9.44 -1.64 15.80
N SER A 349 -10.68 -2.03 15.99
CA SER A 349 -11.36 -1.97 17.30
C SER A 349 -11.19 -3.29 18.02
N PHE A 350 -10.70 -3.25 19.26
CA PHE A 350 -10.75 -4.43 20.11
C PHE A 350 -11.55 -4.10 21.39
N SER A 351 -12.50 -4.97 21.74
CA SER A 351 -13.18 -4.94 23.03
C SER A 351 -12.30 -5.70 24.06
N ARG A 352 -11.82 -4.99 25.07
CA ARG A 352 -11.25 -5.64 26.26
C ARG A 352 -12.33 -6.25 27.14
#